data_03b7ed48134314a5a90f06fde0a8fb9f
#
_entry.id   03b7ed48134314a5a90f06fde0a8fb9f
#
_cell.length_a   1.000
_cell.length_b   1.000
_cell.length_c   1.000
_cell.angle_alpha   90.00
_cell.angle_beta   90.00
_cell.angle_gamma   90.00
#
_symmetry.space_group_name_H-M   'P 1'
#
loop_
_entity.id
_entity.type
_entity.pdbx_description
1 polymer ?
#
loop_
_entity_poly.entity_id
_entity_poly.type
_entity_poly.pdbx_seq_one_letter_code
_entity_poly.pdbx_strand_id
1 'polypeptide(L)'
;MTQEENKVEELKNEEECTCCHEQDDTPHCCGGGCHHEQEPNTKEQELTTEVERLTAENATLVEKVKLAQAELINYRKRKDEETQNMLKYANQDLILEIIQVVDNFERAIKLDDNNLTDEVSKFLSGFKMMYASLTETLKRFGVEEINRVGQIFDPSQEQALLTDCVEELEDEVVIEVLLKGYKLKDRVIRPASVKINQK
;
A
#
# COMPACT_ATOMS: atom_id res chain seq x y z
N MET A 1 2.08 -14.94 26.53
CA MET A 1 3.26 -15.28 27.33
C MET A 1 2.77 -16.15 28.48
N THR A 2 2.80 -17.44 28.31
CA THR A 2 2.85 -18.44 29.40
C THR A 2 3.39 -19.70 28.75
N GLN A 3 4.58 -20.04 29.18
CA GLN A 3 5.26 -21.26 28.84
C GLN A 3 4.60 -22.38 29.62
N GLU A 4 3.95 -23.30 28.95
CA GLU A 4 3.65 -24.60 29.50
C GLU A 4 4.70 -25.58 28.95
N GLU A 5 5.65 -25.84 29.82
CA GLU A 5 6.68 -26.84 29.66
C GLU A 5 6.03 -28.23 29.69
N ASN A 6 6.11 -28.91 28.59
CA ASN A 6 5.70 -30.30 28.43
C ASN A 6 6.71 -31.18 29.17
N LYS A 7 6.37 -31.56 30.39
CA LYS A 7 7.07 -32.55 31.19
C LYS A 7 6.61 -33.94 30.74
N VAL A 8 7.36 -34.52 29.82
CA VAL A 8 7.19 -35.93 29.45
C VAL A 8 7.84 -36.75 30.55
N GLU A 9 7.03 -37.31 31.43
CA GLU A 9 7.46 -38.33 32.40
C GLU A 9 7.74 -39.62 31.62
N GLU A 10 9.00 -40.03 31.60
CA GLU A 10 9.44 -41.40 31.25
C GLU A 10 8.86 -42.37 32.26
N LEU A 11 7.80 -43.05 31.88
CA LEU A 11 7.37 -44.26 32.57
C LEU A 11 8.28 -45.42 32.12
N LYS A 12 9.28 -45.74 32.95
CA LYS A 12 10.03 -46.98 32.87
C LYS A 12 9.09 -48.11 33.30
N ASN A 13 8.60 -48.85 32.33
CA ASN A 13 7.98 -50.17 32.61
C ASN A 13 9.11 -51.16 32.87
N GLU A 14 9.37 -51.41 34.11
CA GLU A 14 10.08 -52.61 34.54
C GLU A 14 9.09 -53.78 34.51
N GLU A 15 9.00 -54.48 33.39
CA GLU A 15 8.28 -55.78 33.37
C GLU A 15 9.13 -56.81 34.06
N GLU A 16 8.79 -57.10 35.33
CA GLU A 16 9.31 -58.24 36.09
C GLU A 16 8.88 -59.55 35.39
N CYS A 17 9.86 -60.30 34.96
CA CYS A 17 9.69 -61.65 34.38
C CYS A 17 9.32 -62.64 35.54
N THR A 18 8.04 -62.97 35.67
CA THR A 18 7.47 -63.88 36.70
C THR A 18 7.60 -65.36 36.37
N CYS A 19 8.59 -65.82 35.66
CA CYS A 19 8.75 -67.22 35.28
C CYS A 19 9.83 -67.98 36.07
N CYS A 20 10.39 -67.39 37.16
CA CYS A 20 11.29 -68.12 38.06
C CYS A 20 10.63 -68.38 39.39
N HIS A 21 9.90 -69.47 39.53
CA HIS A 21 9.45 -69.97 40.80
C HIS A 21 10.56 -70.83 41.41
N GLU A 22 10.90 -70.53 42.64
CA GLU A 22 11.88 -71.24 43.46
C GLU A 22 11.52 -72.73 43.57
N GLN A 23 12.46 -73.61 43.24
CA GLN A 23 12.93 -74.74 44.02
C GLN A 23 13.69 -75.74 43.12
N ASP A 24 14.82 -76.07 43.62
CA ASP A 24 15.72 -77.23 43.27
C ASP A 24 16.94 -77.01 42.39
N ASP A 25 18.05 -77.25 43.07
CA ASP A 25 19.41 -77.36 42.61
C ASP A 25 19.60 -78.34 41.44
N THR A 26 19.62 -77.83 40.20
CA THR A 26 20.43 -78.48 39.14
C THR A 26 20.65 -77.45 38.00
N PRO A 27 21.88 -77.35 37.45
CA PRO A 27 22.10 -76.40 36.34
C PRO A 27 21.68 -77.05 35.02
N HIS A 28 20.48 -76.78 34.54
CA HIS A 28 20.13 -77.08 33.18
C HIS A 28 20.11 -75.78 32.34
N CYS A 29 21.22 -75.56 31.66
CA CYS A 29 21.27 -74.61 30.56
C CYS A 29 20.40 -75.14 29.43
N CYS A 30 19.20 -74.70 29.33
CA CYS A 30 18.39 -74.81 28.13
C CYS A 30 18.84 -73.79 27.12
N GLY A 31 19.78 -74.15 26.26
CA GLY A 31 20.11 -73.39 25.06
C GLY A 31 18.88 -73.44 24.07
N GLY A 32 18.07 -72.55 24.16
CA GLY A 32 16.98 -72.33 23.21
C GLY A 32 16.61 -70.87 23.23
N GLY A 33 17.07 -70.11 22.24
CA GLY A 33 16.72 -68.70 22.12
C GLY A 33 15.20 -68.56 21.97
N CYS A 34 14.56 -68.07 23.00
CA CYS A 34 13.17 -67.59 22.88
C CYS A 34 13.22 -66.33 22.03
N HIS A 35 13.30 -66.51 20.73
CA HIS A 35 12.90 -65.46 19.80
C HIS A 35 11.37 -65.38 19.87
N HIS A 36 10.85 -64.58 20.77
CA HIS A 36 9.48 -64.14 20.69
C HIS A 36 9.49 -63.03 19.66
N GLU A 37 9.45 -63.45 18.39
CA GLU A 37 9.01 -62.56 17.31
C GLU A 37 7.52 -62.26 17.60
N GLN A 38 7.28 -61.15 18.34
CA GLN A 38 5.94 -60.59 18.42
C GLN A 38 5.64 -60.09 17.01
N GLU A 39 4.82 -60.85 16.29
CA GLU A 39 4.20 -60.34 15.07
C GLU A 39 3.47 -59.05 15.47
N PRO A 40 3.82 -57.91 14.85
CA PRO A 40 3.18 -56.66 15.18
C PRO A 40 1.67 -56.81 14.95
N ASN A 41 0.92 -56.62 16.01
CA ASN A 41 -0.53 -56.75 16.02
C ASN A 41 -1.08 -55.86 14.87
N THR A 42 -1.80 -56.43 13.94
CA THR A 42 -2.35 -55.73 12.74
C THR A 42 -3.04 -54.41 13.08
N LYS A 43 -3.60 -54.30 14.27
CA LYS A 43 -4.24 -53.07 14.79
C LYS A 43 -3.23 -51.94 15.14
N GLU A 44 -2.04 -52.33 15.57
CA GLU A 44 -0.99 -51.30 15.87
C GLU A 44 -0.39 -50.75 14.58
N GLN A 45 -0.27 -51.58 13.54
CA GLN A 45 0.13 -51.10 12.21
C GLN A 45 -0.90 -50.20 11.55
N GLU A 46 -2.20 -50.52 11.68
CA GLU A 46 -3.30 -49.68 11.19
C GLU A 46 -3.32 -48.31 11.93
N LEU A 47 -3.12 -48.31 13.24
CA LEU A 47 -3.06 -47.10 14.03
C LEU A 47 -1.86 -46.23 13.69
N THR A 48 -0.70 -46.81 13.49
CA THR A 48 0.51 -46.06 13.10
C THR A 48 0.36 -45.42 11.73
N THR A 49 -0.18 -46.12 10.76
CA THR A 49 -0.45 -45.57 9.41
C THR A 49 -1.48 -44.44 9.44
N GLU A 50 -2.52 -44.56 10.27
CA GLU A 50 -3.51 -43.50 10.42
C GLU A 50 -2.94 -42.26 11.12
N VAL A 51 -2.10 -42.43 12.15
CA VAL A 51 -1.37 -41.32 12.79
C VAL A 51 -0.45 -40.62 11.80
N GLU A 52 0.29 -41.35 10.98
CA GLU A 52 1.15 -40.77 9.94
C GLU A 52 0.31 -39.98 8.91
N ARG A 53 -0.83 -40.52 8.47
CA ARG A 53 -1.75 -39.82 7.57
C ARG A 53 -2.26 -38.53 8.16
N LEU A 54 -2.74 -38.56 9.41
CA LEU A 54 -3.26 -37.39 10.10
C LEU A 54 -2.18 -36.33 10.39
N THR A 55 -0.95 -36.76 10.70
CA THR A 55 0.16 -35.83 10.89
C THR A 55 0.57 -35.16 9.58
N ALA A 56 0.56 -35.87 8.46
CA ALA A 56 0.79 -35.31 7.14
C ALA A 56 -0.31 -34.32 6.73
N GLU A 57 -1.59 -34.66 6.99
CA GLU A 57 -2.70 -33.76 6.75
C GLU A 57 -2.62 -32.50 7.62
N ASN A 58 -2.28 -32.65 8.89
CA ASN A 58 -2.08 -31.49 9.77
C ASN A 58 -0.93 -30.59 9.29
N ALA A 59 0.19 -31.17 8.84
CA ALA A 59 1.29 -30.39 8.28
C ALA A 59 0.86 -29.59 7.06
N THR A 60 0.13 -30.20 6.14
CA THR A 60 -0.39 -29.51 4.93
C THR A 60 -1.43 -28.43 5.27
N LEU A 61 -2.27 -28.65 6.26
CA LEU A 61 -3.22 -27.66 6.74
C LEU A 61 -2.54 -26.48 7.40
N VAL A 62 -1.53 -26.71 8.23
CA VAL A 62 -0.73 -25.66 8.86
C VAL A 62 -0.01 -24.81 7.81
N GLU A 63 0.55 -25.41 6.76
CA GLU A 63 1.15 -24.67 5.66
C GLU A 63 0.11 -23.80 4.92
N LYS A 64 -1.06 -24.35 4.60
CA LYS A 64 -2.16 -23.61 3.97
C LYS A 64 -2.61 -22.42 4.85
N VAL A 65 -2.73 -22.63 6.16
CA VAL A 65 -3.07 -21.56 7.10
C VAL A 65 -2.01 -20.47 7.12
N LYS A 66 -0.73 -20.82 7.16
CA LYS A 66 0.38 -19.85 7.11
C LYS A 66 0.37 -19.05 5.82
N LEU A 67 0.15 -19.70 4.67
CA LEU A 67 0.03 -19.04 3.38
C LEU A 67 -1.15 -18.05 3.37
N ALA A 68 -2.34 -18.50 3.79
CA ALA A 68 -3.51 -17.65 3.86
C ALA A 68 -3.35 -16.45 4.81
N GLN A 69 -2.64 -16.66 5.93
CA GLN A 69 -2.32 -15.56 6.86
C GLN A 69 -1.37 -14.55 6.22
N ALA A 70 -0.34 -15.00 5.49
CA ALA A 70 0.57 -14.10 4.78
C ALA A 70 -0.15 -13.29 3.69
N GLU A 71 -1.03 -13.95 2.92
CA GLU A 71 -1.87 -13.28 1.92
C GLU A 71 -2.81 -12.24 2.54
N LEU A 72 -3.43 -12.56 3.68
CA LEU A 72 -4.28 -11.63 4.43
C LEU A 72 -3.53 -10.40 4.90
N ILE A 73 -2.30 -10.56 5.42
CA ILE A 73 -1.46 -9.44 5.85
C ILE A 73 -1.13 -8.55 4.65
N ASN A 74 -0.70 -9.14 3.52
CA ASN A 74 -0.40 -8.40 2.31
C ASN A 74 -1.64 -7.69 1.74
N TYR A 75 -2.79 -8.36 1.75
CA TYR A 75 -4.06 -7.77 1.33
C TYR A 75 -4.45 -6.57 2.19
N ARG A 76 -4.36 -6.69 3.52
CA ARG A 76 -4.64 -5.58 4.45
C ARG A 76 -3.73 -4.39 4.17
N LYS A 77 -2.41 -4.62 4.08
CA LYS A 77 -1.45 -3.57 3.79
C LYS A 77 -1.79 -2.82 2.50
N ARG A 78 -2.05 -3.56 1.41
CA ARG A 78 -2.46 -2.96 0.13
C ARG A 78 -3.78 -2.18 0.25
N LYS A 79 -4.76 -2.71 0.99
CA LYS A 79 -6.05 -2.03 1.20
C LYS A 79 -5.92 -0.76 2.03
N ASP A 80 -5.05 -0.76 3.03
CA ASP A 80 -4.78 0.44 3.83
C ASP A 80 -4.11 1.52 2.97
N GLU A 81 -3.14 1.15 2.13
CA GLU A 81 -2.50 2.07 1.17
C GLU A 81 -3.51 2.63 0.14
N GLU A 82 -4.36 1.78 -0.44
CA GLU A 82 -5.43 2.20 -1.35
C GLU A 82 -6.40 3.17 -0.67
N THR A 83 -6.82 2.87 0.56
CA THR A 83 -7.75 3.71 1.32
C THR A 83 -7.12 5.06 1.67
N GLN A 84 -5.86 5.08 2.09
CA GLN A 84 -5.12 6.32 2.35
C GLN A 84 -5.00 7.17 1.08
N ASN A 85 -4.71 6.56 -0.05
CA ASN A 85 -4.65 7.25 -1.33
C ASN A 85 -6.03 7.78 -1.76
N MET A 86 -7.10 7.02 -1.59
CA MET A 86 -8.46 7.51 -1.85
C MET A 86 -8.81 8.71 -0.98
N LEU A 87 -8.53 8.66 0.32
CA LEU A 87 -8.78 9.78 1.24
C LEU A 87 -7.90 10.99 0.91
N LYS A 88 -6.65 10.75 0.47
CA LYS A 88 -5.71 11.82 0.10
C LYS A 88 -6.24 12.65 -1.07
N TYR A 89 -6.93 12.02 -2.03
CA TYR A 89 -7.41 12.64 -3.26
C TYR A 89 -8.94 12.70 -3.37
N ALA A 90 -9.69 12.43 -2.29
CA ALA A 90 -11.14 12.41 -2.29
C ALA A 90 -11.77 13.74 -2.76
N ASN A 91 -11.09 14.85 -2.52
CA ASN A 91 -11.58 16.19 -2.89
C ASN A 91 -11.12 16.66 -4.28
N GLN A 92 -10.46 15.79 -5.06
CA GLN A 92 -9.87 16.16 -6.35
C GLN A 92 -10.92 16.73 -7.30
N ASP A 93 -12.07 16.06 -7.43
CA ASP A 93 -13.12 16.46 -8.39
C ASP A 93 -13.76 17.79 -7.98
N LEU A 94 -14.02 17.96 -6.68
CA LEU A 94 -14.53 19.25 -6.16
C LEU A 94 -13.53 20.39 -6.41
N ILE A 95 -12.25 20.15 -6.19
CA ILE A 95 -11.21 21.16 -6.42
C ILE A 95 -11.15 21.53 -7.90
N LEU A 96 -11.30 20.56 -8.81
CA LEU A 96 -11.28 20.78 -10.25
C LEU A 96 -12.40 21.72 -10.70
N GLU A 97 -13.60 21.55 -10.15
CA GLU A 97 -14.73 22.46 -10.41
C GLU A 97 -14.50 23.87 -9.82
N ILE A 98 -13.92 23.96 -8.63
CA ILE A 98 -13.58 25.25 -8.01
C ILE A 98 -12.52 25.98 -8.84
N ILE A 99 -11.54 25.28 -9.40
CA ILE A 99 -10.49 25.87 -10.23
C ILE A 99 -11.10 26.60 -11.45
N GLN A 100 -12.16 26.06 -12.05
CA GLN A 100 -12.83 26.75 -13.17
C GLN A 100 -13.43 28.11 -12.73
N VAL A 101 -13.94 28.18 -11.52
CA VAL A 101 -14.43 29.43 -10.95
C VAL A 101 -13.29 30.41 -10.71
N VAL A 102 -12.17 29.92 -10.20
CA VAL A 102 -10.92 30.71 -9.98
C VAL A 102 -10.41 31.31 -11.29
N ASP A 103 -10.39 30.52 -12.39
CA ASP A 103 -10.01 30.99 -13.71
C ASP A 103 -10.93 32.13 -14.23
N ASN A 104 -12.24 32.03 -13.99
CA ASN A 104 -13.19 33.05 -14.36
C ASN A 104 -12.97 34.36 -13.57
N PHE A 105 -12.64 34.24 -12.26
CA PHE A 105 -12.26 35.41 -11.47
C PHE A 105 -10.98 36.05 -11.99
N GLU A 106 -9.95 35.24 -12.31
CA GLU A 106 -8.69 35.76 -12.84
C GLU A 106 -8.89 36.47 -14.17
N ARG A 107 -9.73 35.88 -15.06
CA ARG A 107 -10.09 36.53 -16.33
C ARG A 107 -10.81 37.83 -16.13
N ALA A 108 -11.78 37.91 -15.22
CA ALA A 108 -12.49 39.12 -14.89
C ALA A 108 -11.57 40.24 -14.33
N ILE A 109 -10.59 39.84 -13.50
CA ILE A 109 -9.59 40.77 -12.95
C ILE A 109 -8.65 41.32 -14.04
N LYS A 110 -8.25 40.48 -15.02
CA LYS A 110 -7.36 40.88 -16.13
C LYS A 110 -8.01 41.79 -17.13
N LEU A 111 -9.33 41.67 -17.34
CA LEU A 111 -10.05 42.50 -18.33
C LEU A 111 -10.14 43.97 -17.94
N ASP A 112 -9.93 44.31 -16.69
CA ASP A 112 -10.36 45.57 -16.09
C ASP A 112 -9.21 46.55 -15.80
N ASP A 113 -7.97 46.24 -16.20
CA ASP A 113 -6.77 47.07 -15.91
C ASP A 113 -6.70 48.37 -16.78
N ASN A 114 -7.64 48.61 -17.73
CA ASN A 114 -7.39 49.62 -18.75
C ASN A 114 -8.19 50.92 -18.68
N ASN A 115 -9.31 51.04 -17.89
CA ASN A 115 -10.07 52.33 -17.82
C ASN A 115 -11.05 52.38 -16.64
N LEU A 116 -10.59 52.55 -15.41
CA LEU A 116 -11.48 52.53 -14.26
C LEU A 116 -11.80 53.88 -13.68
N THR A 117 -13.07 54.13 -13.44
CA THR A 117 -13.57 55.18 -12.53
C THR A 117 -13.30 54.76 -11.09
N ASP A 118 -13.08 55.70 -10.16
CA ASP A 118 -12.74 55.43 -8.76
C ASP A 118 -13.68 54.47 -8.02
N GLU A 119 -14.95 54.40 -8.41
CA GLU A 119 -15.95 53.50 -7.80
C GLU A 119 -15.74 52.05 -8.21
N VAL A 120 -15.41 51.81 -9.48
CA VAL A 120 -15.13 50.46 -10.04
C VAL A 120 -13.81 49.92 -9.50
N SER A 121 -12.82 50.80 -9.28
CA SER A 121 -11.52 50.38 -8.71
C SER A 121 -11.66 49.88 -7.26
N LYS A 122 -12.55 50.48 -6.46
CA LYS A 122 -12.88 49.99 -5.10
C LYS A 122 -13.57 48.63 -5.12
N PHE A 123 -14.51 48.44 -6.06
CA PHE A 123 -15.21 47.17 -6.24
C PHE A 123 -14.20 46.04 -6.64
N LEU A 124 -13.32 46.32 -7.59
CA LEU A 124 -12.26 45.38 -7.99
C LEU A 124 -11.30 45.04 -6.88
N SER A 125 -10.96 46.01 -6.02
CA SER A 125 -10.12 45.71 -4.87
C SER A 125 -10.74 44.66 -3.96
N GLY A 126 -12.06 44.72 -3.75
CA GLY A 126 -12.84 43.71 -3.04
C GLY A 126 -12.77 42.32 -3.72
N PHE A 127 -12.90 42.27 -5.05
CA PHE A 127 -12.75 41.03 -5.81
C PHE A 127 -11.34 40.44 -5.71
N LYS A 128 -10.29 41.27 -5.82
CA LYS A 128 -8.91 40.85 -5.64
C LYS A 128 -8.67 40.24 -4.25
N MET A 129 -9.27 40.84 -3.20
CA MET A 129 -9.22 40.28 -1.84
C MET A 129 -9.94 38.93 -1.72
N MET A 130 -11.12 38.77 -2.32
CA MET A 130 -11.84 37.48 -2.35
C MET A 130 -11.05 36.41 -3.11
N TYR A 131 -10.48 36.74 -4.26
CA TYR A 131 -9.62 35.86 -5.04
C TYR A 131 -8.38 35.43 -4.22
N ALA A 132 -7.69 36.36 -3.55
CA ALA A 132 -6.55 36.06 -2.69
C ALA A 132 -6.93 35.12 -1.53
N SER A 133 -8.06 35.36 -0.89
CA SER A 133 -8.57 34.50 0.19
C SER A 133 -8.91 33.10 -0.32
N LEU A 134 -9.50 32.97 -1.51
CA LEU A 134 -9.83 31.69 -2.12
C LEU A 134 -8.58 30.90 -2.50
N THR A 135 -7.59 31.54 -3.12
CA THR A 135 -6.31 30.92 -3.47
C THR A 135 -5.51 30.51 -2.22
N GLU A 136 -5.54 31.30 -1.16
CA GLU A 136 -4.92 30.94 0.13
C GLU A 136 -5.61 29.71 0.74
N THR A 137 -6.95 29.64 0.66
CA THR A 137 -7.70 28.48 1.13
C THR A 137 -7.31 27.23 0.36
N LEU A 138 -7.24 27.31 -0.97
CA LEU A 138 -6.80 26.18 -1.79
C LEU A 138 -5.39 25.71 -1.43
N LYS A 139 -4.47 26.64 -1.17
CA LYS A 139 -3.09 26.30 -0.69
C LYS A 139 -3.11 25.56 0.64
N ARG A 140 -3.99 25.92 1.57
CA ARG A 140 -4.13 25.17 2.86
C ARG A 140 -4.60 23.74 2.65
N PHE A 141 -5.37 23.45 1.62
CA PHE A 141 -5.77 22.09 1.24
C PHE A 141 -4.71 21.34 0.41
N GLY A 142 -3.55 21.96 0.19
CA GLY A 142 -2.43 21.37 -0.52
C GLY A 142 -2.55 21.46 -2.05
N VAL A 143 -3.32 22.45 -2.53
CA VAL A 143 -3.37 22.79 -3.96
C VAL A 143 -2.27 23.81 -4.25
N GLU A 144 -1.40 23.50 -5.18
CA GLU A 144 -0.32 24.38 -5.65
C GLU A 144 -0.53 24.76 -7.10
N GLU A 145 -0.25 26.02 -7.41
CA GLU A 145 -0.32 26.57 -8.75
C GLU A 145 0.94 26.25 -9.54
N ILE A 146 0.78 25.77 -10.78
CA ILE A 146 1.87 25.53 -11.73
C ILE A 146 1.96 26.75 -12.65
N ASN A 147 3.01 27.56 -12.42
CA ASN A 147 3.31 28.74 -13.23
C ASN A 147 4.83 28.80 -13.43
N ARG A 148 5.29 28.37 -14.60
CA ARG A 148 6.72 28.18 -14.90
C ARG A 148 7.19 29.02 -16.09
N VAL A 149 6.72 30.27 -16.20
CA VAL A 149 7.17 31.18 -17.25
C VAL A 149 8.69 31.35 -17.23
N GLY A 150 9.33 31.23 -18.39
CA GLY A 150 10.79 31.35 -18.53
C GLY A 150 11.59 30.10 -18.13
N GLN A 151 10.93 28.99 -17.84
CA GLN A 151 11.57 27.70 -17.56
C GLN A 151 11.41 26.74 -18.74
N ILE A 152 12.24 25.69 -18.77
CA ILE A 152 12.13 24.61 -19.75
C ILE A 152 10.80 23.88 -19.54
N PHE A 153 10.13 23.60 -20.62
CA PHE A 153 8.85 22.87 -20.66
C PHE A 153 8.95 21.47 -20.04
N ASP A 154 8.01 21.13 -19.19
CA ASP A 154 7.91 19.81 -18.55
C ASP A 154 6.59 19.13 -18.93
N PRO A 155 6.62 18.10 -19.81
CA PRO A 155 5.41 17.41 -20.25
C PRO A 155 4.60 16.73 -19.13
N SER A 156 5.20 16.51 -17.96
CA SER A 156 4.51 15.88 -16.81
C SER A 156 3.55 16.84 -16.11
N GLN A 157 3.77 18.15 -16.21
CA GLN A 157 3.02 19.18 -15.50
C GLN A 157 2.37 20.21 -16.42
N GLU A 158 2.82 20.27 -17.67
CA GLU A 158 2.46 21.31 -18.64
C GLU A 158 1.99 20.69 -19.95
N GLN A 159 1.13 21.40 -20.66
CA GLN A 159 0.65 21.04 -21.99
C GLN A 159 0.89 22.21 -22.95
N ALA A 160 1.73 22.05 -23.94
CA ALA A 160 1.94 23.02 -24.97
C ALA A 160 0.70 23.08 -25.91
N LEU A 161 0.04 24.22 -25.96
CA LEU A 161 -1.08 24.46 -26.87
C LEU A 161 -0.67 25.27 -28.11
N LEU A 162 0.28 26.18 -27.93
CA LEU A 162 0.75 27.05 -28.97
C LEU A 162 2.28 27.06 -28.97
N THR A 163 2.85 27.22 -30.16
CA THR A 163 4.28 27.44 -30.36
C THR A 163 4.49 28.80 -31.01
N ASP A 164 5.56 29.48 -30.62
CA ASP A 164 6.00 30.74 -31.24
C ASP A 164 7.51 30.71 -31.42
N CYS A 165 8.01 31.52 -32.29
CA CYS A 165 9.44 31.62 -32.55
C CYS A 165 9.97 32.99 -32.08
N VAL A 166 10.63 32.98 -30.91
CA VAL A 166 11.27 34.15 -30.33
C VAL A 166 12.78 33.92 -30.35
N GLU A 167 13.52 34.75 -31.10
CA GLU A 167 14.97 34.57 -31.27
C GLU A 167 15.78 34.74 -29.99
N GLU A 168 15.26 35.50 -29.00
CA GLU A 168 15.93 35.82 -27.75
C GLU A 168 15.87 34.69 -26.69
N LEU A 169 14.93 33.72 -26.87
CA LEU A 169 14.73 32.63 -25.91
C LEU A 169 15.32 31.34 -26.45
N GLU A 170 15.69 30.46 -25.54
CA GLU A 170 16.13 29.10 -25.88
C GLU A 170 14.96 28.27 -26.39
N ASP A 171 15.27 27.18 -27.09
CA ASP A 171 14.27 26.23 -27.56
C ASP A 171 13.58 25.52 -26.37
N GLU A 172 12.28 25.18 -26.54
CA GLU A 172 11.44 24.53 -25.50
C GLU A 172 11.24 25.35 -24.22
N VAL A 173 11.49 26.65 -24.19
CA VAL A 173 11.19 27.51 -23.06
C VAL A 173 9.73 27.96 -23.08
N VAL A 174 9.08 27.97 -21.90
CA VAL A 174 7.72 28.50 -21.74
C VAL A 174 7.72 30.02 -21.87
N ILE A 175 7.11 30.53 -22.93
CA ILE A 175 6.98 31.97 -23.17
C ILE A 175 5.88 32.56 -22.30
N GLU A 176 4.71 31.93 -22.29
CA GLU A 176 3.53 32.42 -21.58
C GLU A 176 2.66 31.27 -21.10
N VAL A 177 2.02 31.46 -19.93
CA VAL A 177 1.01 30.54 -19.41
C VAL A 177 -0.38 31.07 -19.77
N LEU A 178 -1.03 30.39 -20.70
CA LEU A 178 -2.38 30.76 -21.16
C LEU A 178 -3.44 30.40 -20.11
N LEU A 179 -3.27 29.23 -19.48
CA LEU A 179 -4.14 28.73 -18.42
C LEU A 179 -3.30 28.08 -17.35
N LYS A 180 -3.45 28.52 -16.11
CA LYS A 180 -2.67 28.02 -14.97
C LYS A 180 -2.97 26.55 -14.71
N GLY A 181 -1.90 25.77 -14.44
CA GLY A 181 -2.00 24.41 -13.96
C GLY A 181 -2.15 24.36 -12.45
N TYR A 182 -2.67 23.26 -11.96
CA TYR A 182 -2.81 23.01 -10.52
C TYR A 182 -2.44 21.58 -10.18
N LYS A 183 -1.69 21.41 -9.09
CA LYS A 183 -1.42 20.12 -8.49
C LYS A 183 -1.98 20.03 -7.09
N LEU A 184 -2.47 18.86 -6.71
CA LEU A 184 -2.91 18.55 -5.36
C LEU A 184 -1.88 17.62 -4.72
N LYS A 185 -1.14 18.16 -3.76
CA LYS A 185 -0.02 17.44 -3.11
C LYS A 185 0.99 16.97 -4.18
N ASP A 186 1.01 15.67 -4.48
CA ASP A 186 1.97 15.07 -5.42
C ASP A 186 1.38 14.80 -6.81
N ARG A 187 0.07 15.02 -7.00
CA ARG A 187 -0.64 14.69 -8.24
C ARG A 187 -1.07 15.94 -8.99
N VAL A 188 -0.75 16.02 -10.27
CA VAL A 188 -1.28 17.06 -11.16
C VAL A 188 -2.77 16.77 -11.42
N ILE A 189 -3.62 17.74 -11.05
CA ILE A 189 -5.08 17.69 -11.30
C ILE A 189 -5.37 18.22 -12.70
N ARG A 190 -4.73 19.36 -13.04
CA ARG A 190 -4.86 20.00 -14.33
C ARG A 190 -3.48 20.51 -14.78
N PRO A 191 -2.96 20.08 -15.95
CA PRO A 191 -1.73 20.61 -16.48
C PRO A 191 -1.89 22.10 -16.83
N ALA A 192 -0.79 22.85 -16.76
CA ALA A 192 -0.77 24.22 -17.25
C ALA A 192 -0.79 24.23 -18.78
N SER A 193 -1.65 25.05 -19.38
CA SER A 193 -1.63 25.26 -20.82
C SER A 193 -0.68 26.39 -21.14
N VAL A 194 0.38 26.08 -21.87
CA VAL A 194 1.49 26.99 -22.11
C VAL A 194 1.75 27.22 -23.58
N LYS A 195 2.37 28.36 -23.87
CA LYS A 195 2.96 28.69 -25.14
C LYS A 195 4.46 28.51 -25.04
N ILE A 196 5.06 27.69 -25.91
CA ILE A 196 6.49 27.36 -25.89
C ILE A 196 7.21 28.01 -27.09
N ASN A 197 8.50 28.25 -26.87
CA ASN A 197 9.39 28.66 -27.97
C ASN A 197 9.83 27.44 -28.79
N GLN A 198 9.68 27.50 -30.09
CA GLN A 198 10.16 26.49 -31.01
C GLN A 198 10.92 27.18 -32.13
N LYS A 199 12.21 26.91 -32.20
CA LYS A 199 13.09 27.42 -33.25
C LYS A 199 13.20 26.47 -34.44
#